data_56a65c285aa3186441f63b5072038745
#
_entry.id   56a65c285aa3186441f63b5072038745
#
_cell.length_a   1.000
_cell.length_b   1.000
_cell.length_c   1.000
_cell.angle_alpha   90.00
_cell.angle_beta   90.00
_cell.angle_gamma   90.00
#
_symmetry.space_group_name_H-M   'P 1'
#
loop_
_entity.id
_entity.type
_entity.pdbx_description
1 polymer ?
#
loop_
_entity_poly.entity_id
_entity_poly.type
_entity_poly.pdbx_seq_one_letter_code
_entity_poly.pdbx_strand_id
1 'polypeptide(L)'
;PNAGAYSSSKAGVIGLTKSLGKELAQKNIAVNCVTPAAAKTRIFDQMTEEHINYMLSKIPRNKFAKVEELASLVTWLASEENSFSTAAVFDLSGGRATY
;
A
#
# COMPACT_ATOMS: atom_id res chain seq x y z
N PRO A 1 -0.54 -13.31 16.06
CA PRO A 1 -0.83 -14.69 15.70
C PRO A 1 -1.61 -14.71 14.39
N ASN A 2 -1.55 -15.75 13.63
CA ASN A 2 -2.23 -15.92 12.36
C ASN A 2 -1.82 -14.91 11.26
N ALA A 3 -0.73 -14.18 11.49
CA ALA A 3 -0.24 -13.23 10.51
C ALA A 3 0.73 -13.86 9.49
N GLY A 4 1.11 -15.13 9.69
CA GLY A 4 2.10 -15.79 8.83
C GLY A 4 1.70 -15.85 7.36
N ALA A 5 0.48 -16.33 7.08
CA ALA A 5 -0.04 -16.43 5.71
C ALA A 5 -0.20 -15.06 5.07
N TYR A 6 -0.69 -14.08 5.82
CA TYR A 6 -0.84 -12.71 5.36
C TYR A 6 0.52 -12.07 5.04
N SER A 7 1.48 -12.21 5.95
CA SER A 7 2.84 -11.67 5.75
C SER A 7 3.54 -12.32 4.57
N SER A 8 3.38 -13.63 4.40
CA SER A 8 3.95 -14.37 3.27
C SER A 8 3.35 -13.92 1.95
N SER A 9 2.02 -13.73 1.90
CA SER A 9 1.36 -13.27 0.69
C SER A 9 1.75 -11.84 0.35
N LYS A 10 1.87 -10.98 1.34
CA LYS A 10 2.30 -9.59 1.14
C LYS A 10 3.74 -9.52 0.62
N ALA A 11 4.64 -10.29 1.23
CA ALA A 11 6.03 -10.37 0.78
C ALA A 11 6.12 -10.96 -0.63
N GLY A 12 5.25 -11.92 -0.96
CA GLY A 12 5.16 -12.51 -2.28
C GLY A 12 4.77 -11.49 -3.35
N VAL A 13 3.81 -10.63 -3.05
CA VAL A 13 3.38 -9.55 -3.97
C VAL A 13 4.52 -8.57 -4.22
N ILE A 14 5.24 -8.18 -3.18
CA ILE A 14 6.39 -7.28 -3.32
C ILE A 14 7.48 -7.93 -4.16
N GLY A 15 7.81 -9.21 -3.88
CA GLY A 15 8.81 -9.94 -4.64
C GLY A 15 8.44 -10.09 -6.11
N LEU A 16 7.19 -10.42 -6.39
CA LEU A 16 6.67 -10.55 -7.75
C LEU A 16 6.73 -9.19 -8.48
N THR A 17 6.36 -8.11 -7.80
CA THR A 17 6.44 -6.76 -8.36
C THR A 17 7.87 -6.42 -8.80
N LYS A 18 8.84 -6.71 -7.94
CA LYS A 18 10.25 -6.47 -8.25
C LYS A 18 10.72 -7.30 -9.45
N SER A 19 10.38 -8.57 -9.47
CA SER A 19 10.77 -9.47 -10.55
C SER A 19 10.16 -9.07 -11.88
N LEU A 20 8.85 -8.86 -11.90
CA LEU A 20 8.14 -8.49 -13.13
C LEU A 20 8.52 -7.09 -13.61
N GLY A 21 8.70 -6.16 -12.68
CA GLY A 21 9.09 -4.80 -13.02
C GLY A 21 10.44 -4.75 -13.73
N LYS A 22 11.39 -5.54 -13.25
CA LYS A 22 12.72 -5.64 -13.87
C LYS A 22 12.67 -6.36 -15.23
N GLU A 23 11.91 -7.45 -15.28
CA GLU A 23 11.78 -8.25 -16.50
C GLU A 23 11.15 -7.45 -17.63
N LEU A 24 10.15 -6.63 -17.32
CA LEU A 24 9.36 -5.89 -18.31
C LEU A 24 9.81 -4.44 -18.50
N ALA A 25 10.87 -4.02 -17.82
CA ALA A 25 11.30 -2.62 -17.82
C ALA A 25 11.57 -2.05 -19.20
N GLN A 26 12.12 -2.86 -20.11
CA GLN A 26 12.44 -2.42 -21.47
C GLN A 26 11.27 -2.53 -22.43
N LYS A 27 10.15 -3.06 -21.97
CA LYS A 27 8.95 -3.28 -22.80
C LYS A 27 7.92 -2.15 -22.69
N ASN A 28 8.29 -1.04 -22.08
CA ASN A 28 7.38 0.06 -21.80
C ASN A 28 6.18 -0.37 -20.94
N ILE A 29 6.45 -1.26 -20.00
CA ILE A 29 5.47 -1.75 -19.03
C ILE A 29 6.00 -1.47 -17.64
N ALA A 30 5.22 -0.72 -16.84
CA ALA A 30 5.54 -0.46 -15.45
C ALA A 30 4.77 -1.43 -14.55
N VAL A 31 5.46 -2.03 -13.60
CA VAL A 31 4.85 -2.90 -12.60
C VAL A 31 5.23 -2.36 -11.23
N ASN A 32 4.27 -1.85 -10.52
CA ASN A 32 4.48 -1.23 -9.21
C ASN A 32 3.48 -1.80 -8.21
N CYS A 33 3.77 -1.63 -6.95
CA CYS A 33 2.94 -2.12 -5.86
C CYS A 33 2.65 -0.96 -4.91
N VAL A 34 1.44 -0.91 -4.39
CA VAL A 34 1.05 0.06 -3.38
C VAL A 34 0.75 -0.70 -2.09
N THR A 35 1.31 -0.23 -0.98
CA THR A 35 1.11 -0.85 0.32
C THR A 35 0.41 0.12 1.26
N PRO A 36 -0.93 0.16 1.23
CA PRO A 36 -1.68 1.06 2.10
C PRO A 36 -1.76 0.51 3.52
N ALA A 37 -1.84 1.42 4.48
CA ALA A 37 -2.26 1.07 5.82
C ALA A 37 -3.79 1.10 5.87
N ALA A 38 -4.37 1.08 7.06
CA ALA A 38 -5.81 1.13 7.19
C ALA A 38 -6.37 2.42 6.57
N ALA A 39 -7.32 2.26 5.68
CA ALA A 39 -8.06 3.36 5.09
C ALA A 39 -9.43 3.46 5.75
N LYS A 40 -9.92 4.67 5.89
CA LYS A 40 -11.24 4.90 6.49
C LYS A 40 -12.33 4.48 5.51
N THR A 41 -12.95 3.35 5.79
CA THR A 41 -14.04 2.79 4.99
C THR A 41 -15.27 2.58 5.88
N ARG A 42 -16.36 2.10 5.30
CA ARG A 42 -17.59 1.83 6.05
C ARG A 42 -17.40 0.83 7.19
N ILE A 43 -16.42 -0.02 7.09
CA ILE A 43 -16.19 -1.03 8.13
C ILE A 43 -15.85 -0.38 9.47
N PHE A 44 -15.35 0.84 9.47
CA PHE A 44 -15.06 1.57 10.69
C PHE A 44 -16.30 1.94 11.48
N ASP A 45 -17.45 2.03 10.84
CA ASP A 45 -18.71 2.33 11.52
C ASP A 45 -19.11 1.20 12.48
N GLN A 46 -18.55 0.01 12.29
CA GLN A 46 -18.83 -1.17 13.10
C GLN A 46 -17.75 -1.42 14.15
N MET A 47 -16.71 -0.60 14.18
CA MET A 47 -15.62 -0.77 15.14
C MET A 47 -15.83 0.05 16.38
N THR A 48 -15.33 -0.44 17.52
CA THR A 48 -15.35 0.32 18.77
C THR A 48 -14.34 1.46 18.68
N GLU A 49 -14.61 2.52 19.42
CA GLU A 49 -13.68 3.65 19.53
C GLU A 49 -12.32 3.20 20.06
N GLU A 50 -12.33 2.27 21.00
CA GLU A 50 -11.13 1.71 21.59
C GLU A 50 -10.25 1.01 20.53
N HIS A 51 -10.87 0.24 19.64
CA HIS A 51 -10.17 -0.44 18.56
C HIS A 51 -9.60 0.55 17.54
N ILE A 52 -10.38 1.58 17.20
CA ILE A 52 -9.95 2.63 16.30
C ILE A 52 -8.73 3.37 16.88
N ASN A 53 -8.77 3.71 18.16
CA ASN A 53 -7.65 4.37 18.84
C ASN A 53 -6.40 3.51 18.88
N TYR A 54 -6.57 2.20 19.07
CA TYR A 54 -5.46 1.25 19.03
C TYR A 54 -4.81 1.24 17.64
N MET A 55 -5.61 1.18 16.58
CA MET A 55 -5.10 1.20 15.20
C MET A 55 -4.36 2.50 14.91
N LEU A 56 -4.92 3.64 15.34
CA LEU A 56 -4.29 4.95 15.15
C LEU A 56 -2.95 5.04 15.84
N SER A 57 -2.82 4.42 17.02
CA SER A 57 -1.56 4.45 17.79
C SER A 57 -0.41 3.76 17.06
N LYS A 58 -0.71 2.90 16.09
CA LYS A 58 0.28 2.19 15.30
C LYS A 58 0.69 2.94 14.04
N ILE A 59 0.03 4.04 13.74
CA ILE A 59 0.32 4.84 12.55
C ILE A 59 1.02 6.13 13.00
N PRO A 60 2.31 6.34 12.67
CA PRO A 60 3.03 7.54 13.11
C PRO A 60 2.33 8.85 12.76
N ARG A 61 1.68 8.95 11.61
CA ARG A 61 0.91 10.15 11.26
C ARG A 61 -0.37 10.31 12.08
N ASN A 62 -0.74 9.29 12.85
CA ASN A 62 -1.87 9.30 13.76
C ASN A 62 -3.20 9.65 13.09
N LYS A 63 -3.39 9.21 11.87
CA LYS A 63 -4.65 9.32 11.14
C LYS A 63 -4.74 8.23 10.09
N PHE A 64 -5.96 7.89 9.71
CA PHE A 64 -6.17 6.90 8.66
C PHE A 64 -5.99 7.53 7.27
N ALA A 65 -5.58 6.72 6.31
CA ALA A 65 -5.58 7.15 4.93
C ALA A 65 -7.02 7.36 4.45
N LYS A 66 -7.20 8.33 3.60
CA LYS A 66 -8.49 8.52 2.92
C LYS A 66 -8.49 7.67 1.65
N VAL A 67 -9.66 7.17 1.29
CA VAL A 67 -9.82 6.39 0.06
C VAL A 67 -9.37 7.23 -1.15
N GLU A 68 -9.63 8.52 -1.12
CA GLU A 68 -9.23 9.46 -2.18
C GLU A 68 -7.72 9.57 -2.32
N GLU A 69 -6.99 9.45 -1.21
CA GLU A 69 -5.52 9.50 -1.22
C GLU A 69 -4.95 8.27 -1.92
N LEU A 70 -5.52 7.10 -1.65
CA LEU A 70 -5.13 5.87 -2.32
C LEU A 70 -5.48 5.95 -3.82
N ALA A 71 -6.67 6.42 -4.14
CA ALA A 71 -7.11 6.57 -5.52
C ALA A 71 -6.21 7.53 -6.31
N SER A 72 -5.79 8.63 -5.68
CA SER A 72 -4.88 9.60 -6.31
C SER A 72 -3.52 8.98 -6.63
N LEU A 73 -2.97 8.21 -5.70
CA LEU A 73 -1.69 7.54 -5.91
C LEU A 73 -1.77 6.53 -7.05
N VAL A 74 -2.79 5.68 -7.04
CA VAL A 74 -2.98 4.65 -8.07
C VAL A 74 -3.21 5.29 -9.43
N THR A 75 -4.00 6.35 -9.48
CA THR A 75 -4.27 7.08 -10.72
C THR A 75 -2.99 7.66 -11.30
N TRP A 76 -2.15 8.27 -10.46
CA TRP A 76 -0.87 8.82 -10.92
C TRP A 76 0.03 7.71 -11.44
N LEU A 77 0.13 6.59 -10.72
CA LEU A 77 0.96 5.45 -11.12
C LEU A 77 0.54 4.87 -12.47
N ALA A 78 -0.76 4.90 -12.76
CA ALA A 78 -1.32 4.39 -14.01
C ALA A 78 -1.32 5.43 -15.14
N SER A 79 -0.91 6.65 -14.85
CA SER A 79 -0.95 7.75 -15.84
C SER A 79 0.37 7.86 -16.60
N GLU A 80 0.36 8.64 -17.68
CA GLU A 80 1.57 8.94 -18.44
C GLU A 80 2.57 9.79 -17.66
N GLU A 81 2.12 10.45 -16.59
CA GLU A 81 3.01 11.21 -15.71
C GLU A 81 4.01 10.31 -14.98
N ASN A 82 3.66 9.05 -14.76
CA ASN A 82 4.61 8.07 -14.26
C ASN A 82 5.35 7.48 -15.46
N SER A 83 6.42 8.13 -15.85
CA SER A 83 7.17 7.75 -17.04
C SER A 83 8.45 6.97 -16.75
N PHE A 84 8.82 6.82 -15.48
CA PHE A 84 10.09 6.18 -15.13
C PHE A 84 10.01 5.17 -13.98
N SER A 85 9.03 5.24 -13.12
CA SER A 85 8.95 4.36 -11.95
C SER A 85 8.40 2.99 -12.31
N THR A 86 9.19 1.96 -12.02
CA THR A 86 8.77 0.56 -12.15
C THR A 86 9.52 -0.27 -11.10
N ALA A 87 9.04 -1.46 -10.83
CA ALA A 87 9.61 -2.38 -9.83
C ALA A 87 9.68 -1.73 -8.44
N ALA A 88 8.78 -0.82 -8.14
CA ALA A 88 8.83 -0.02 -6.92
C ALA A 88 7.64 -0.33 -6.00
N VAL A 89 7.88 -0.13 -4.72
CA VAL A 89 6.85 -0.23 -3.68
C VAL A 89 6.54 1.18 -3.20
N PHE A 90 5.28 1.58 -3.33
CA PHE A 90 4.81 2.89 -2.92
C PHE A 90 4.03 2.74 -1.63
N ASP A 91 4.63 3.18 -0.54
CA ASP A 91 4.04 3.06 0.78
C ASP A 91 3.03 4.18 1.04
N LEU A 92 1.84 3.80 1.48
CA LEU A 92 0.79 4.72 1.89
C LEU A 92 0.32 4.33 3.29
N SER A 93 1.26 4.24 4.23
CA SER A 93 0.99 3.73 5.57
C SER A 93 1.08 4.78 6.67
N GLY A 94 1.33 6.04 6.32
CA GLY A 94 1.50 7.09 7.31
C GLY A 94 2.73 6.88 8.19
N GLY A 95 3.71 6.16 7.70
CA GLY A 95 4.96 5.89 8.42
C GLY A 95 4.98 4.57 9.18
N ARG A 96 3.93 3.76 9.07
CA ARG A 96 3.85 2.49 9.81
C ARG A 96 4.77 1.40 9.24
N ALA A 97 5.02 1.43 7.95
CA ALA A 97 5.78 0.37 7.30
C ALA A 97 7.25 0.37 7.76
N THR A 98 7.80 -0.82 7.88
CA THR A 98 9.19 -1.03 8.32
C THR A 98 10.03 -1.77 7.29
N TYR A 99 9.50 -1.94 6.11
CA TYR A 99 10.21 -2.63 5.01
C TYR A 99 10.87 -1.67 4.04
#